data_0d9af3cf1d3933e867fa451249cc572e
#
_entry.id   0d9af3cf1d3933e867fa451249cc572e
#
_cell.length_a   1.000
_cell.length_b   1.000
_cell.length_c   1.000
_cell.angle_alpha   90.00
_cell.angle_beta   90.00
_cell.angle_gamma   90.00
#
_symmetry.space_group_name_H-M   'P 1'
#
loop_
_entity.id
_entity.type
_entity.pdbx_description
1 polymer ?
#
loop_
_entity_poly.entity_id
_entity_poly.type
_entity_poly.pdbx_seq_one_letter_code
_entity_poly.pdbx_strand_id
1 'polypeptide(L)'
;MPLSFNTRMFHYLLTVHLLLLSTAVVATEFGITYNPSVPKLPPPDYVSSTIQSLHFPVVRLLDPTPISIRAFAYTNISLLLSVPNRLVPSFAANRSAASVWLYSHVLPYHPRTHFSLISIGSDVISSSYDDVTIDPSTIILPAMRNLYLSLRDFGIRTISVSTTFSFINVMTTSFPPSSAEFQEPINSLIIRPLLQFLDETNSSFLINIYPYNVYKVNSQIPIGYALFQENPYNFRDDIITGVRYRNLFDMMVDAVIAAMAVSGHENVPVIVTETGWPSNGNNEAETVANRNYAEMYLKGLVMHLRSGMGTPLRKEGVAGAYIYQLFDDFDPKKNGYSNASRSMHGGQNWGIMYNNMTMKYKIDFSHSERVLRNHKELVEMVLGLLLLVTGVLLLL
;
A
#
# COMPACT_ATOMS: atom_id res chain seq x y z
N MET A 1 -1.73 -37.12 39.29
CA MET A 1 -1.96 -36.16 40.37
C MET A 1 -2.80 -35.02 39.80
N PRO A 2 -3.94 -34.68 40.33
CA PRO A 2 -4.69 -33.50 39.90
C PRO A 2 -3.91 -32.24 40.27
N LEU A 3 -3.72 -31.38 39.29
CA LEU A 3 -3.09 -30.06 39.43
C LEU A 3 -3.84 -29.29 40.55
N SER A 4 -3.07 -28.65 41.43
CA SER A 4 -3.67 -27.85 42.53
C SER A 4 -4.51 -26.71 41.94
N PHE A 5 -5.53 -26.24 42.69
CA PHE A 5 -6.42 -25.15 42.26
C PHE A 5 -5.65 -23.93 41.76
N ASN A 6 -4.55 -23.55 42.42
CA ASN A 6 -3.68 -22.43 42.01
C ASN A 6 -3.01 -22.63 40.68
N THR A 7 -2.61 -23.87 40.31
CA THR A 7 -1.97 -24.18 39.03
C THR A 7 -2.98 -24.13 37.89
N ARG A 8 -4.23 -24.55 38.11
CA ARG A 8 -5.32 -24.46 37.11
C ARG A 8 -5.69 -22.99 36.84
N MET A 9 -5.77 -22.19 37.86
CA MET A 9 -6.07 -20.77 37.77
C MET A 9 -4.95 -20.02 37.03
N PHE A 10 -3.68 -20.34 37.31
CA PHE A 10 -2.54 -19.77 36.60
C PHE A 10 -2.57 -20.12 35.10
N HIS A 11 -2.85 -21.38 34.75
CA HIS A 11 -2.96 -21.80 33.35
C HIS A 11 -4.15 -21.12 32.64
N TYR A 12 -5.26 -20.95 33.32
CA TYR A 12 -6.42 -20.25 32.78
C TYR A 12 -6.13 -18.75 32.55
N LEU A 13 -5.49 -18.06 33.50
CA LEU A 13 -5.06 -16.68 33.34
C LEU A 13 -4.00 -16.51 32.23
N LEU A 14 -3.07 -17.44 32.12
CA LEU A 14 -2.06 -17.45 31.06
C LEU A 14 -2.69 -17.67 29.68
N THR A 15 -3.65 -18.60 29.55
CA THR A 15 -4.36 -18.83 28.27
C THR A 15 -5.23 -17.63 27.90
N VAL A 16 -5.92 -17.00 28.83
CA VAL A 16 -6.69 -15.78 28.58
C VAL A 16 -5.76 -14.63 28.18
N HIS A 17 -4.61 -14.49 28.84
CA HIS A 17 -3.62 -13.48 28.49
C HIS A 17 -3.01 -13.70 27.11
N LEU A 18 -2.70 -14.96 26.75
CA LEU A 18 -2.25 -15.35 25.42
C LEU A 18 -3.32 -15.12 24.35
N LEU A 19 -4.60 -15.41 24.65
CA LEU A 19 -5.74 -15.12 23.77
C LEU A 19 -5.93 -13.62 23.56
N LEU A 20 -5.80 -12.80 24.60
CA LEU A 20 -5.88 -11.33 24.51
C LEU A 20 -4.71 -10.74 23.69
N LEU A 21 -3.51 -11.30 23.79
CA LEU A 21 -2.36 -10.92 22.96
C LEU A 21 -2.54 -11.32 21.50
N SER A 22 -3.26 -12.39 21.20
CA SER A 22 -3.52 -12.86 19.84
C SER A 22 -4.59 -12.06 19.08
N THR A 23 -5.36 -11.23 19.77
CA THR A 23 -6.42 -10.37 19.17
C THR A 23 -5.97 -8.94 18.88
N ALA A 24 -4.67 -8.66 18.94
CA ALA A 24 -4.15 -7.38 18.48
C ALA A 24 -4.45 -7.24 16.98
N VAL A 25 -5.53 -6.53 16.65
CA VAL A 25 -5.80 -6.12 15.27
C VAL A 25 -4.65 -5.22 14.85
N VAL A 26 -3.79 -5.75 13.99
CA VAL A 26 -2.73 -4.94 13.37
C VAL A 26 -3.44 -3.99 12.41
N ALA A 27 -3.56 -2.72 12.81
CA ALA A 27 -4.09 -1.69 11.92
C ALA A 27 -3.20 -1.62 10.67
N THR A 28 -3.81 -1.63 9.49
CA THR A 28 -3.10 -1.48 8.23
C THR A 28 -2.30 -0.18 8.23
N GLU A 29 -1.00 -0.25 8.00
CA GLU A 29 -0.18 0.95 7.83
C GLU A 29 -0.60 1.66 6.56
N PHE A 30 -0.97 2.93 6.68
CA PHE A 30 -1.20 3.74 5.49
C PHE A 30 -0.19 4.88 5.40
N GLY A 31 0.26 5.11 4.19
CA GLY A 31 1.31 6.05 3.86
C GLY A 31 0.94 7.03 2.79
N ILE A 32 1.92 7.81 2.40
CA ILE A 32 1.81 8.82 1.34
C ILE A 32 2.92 8.62 0.31
N THR A 33 2.58 8.75 -0.96
CA THR A 33 3.57 8.82 -2.04
C THR A 33 4.10 10.24 -2.16
N TYR A 34 5.42 10.37 -2.17
CA TYR A 34 6.13 11.63 -2.39
C TYR A 34 7.09 11.49 -3.57
N ASN A 35 6.94 12.37 -4.55
CA ASN A 35 7.83 12.51 -5.70
C ASN A 35 8.72 13.74 -5.51
N PRO A 36 10.00 13.59 -5.11
CA PRO A 36 10.90 14.73 -4.92
C PRO A 36 11.34 15.40 -6.22
N SER A 37 11.08 14.77 -7.38
CA SER A 37 11.46 15.31 -8.70
C SER A 37 10.44 16.30 -9.27
N VAL A 38 9.31 16.54 -8.59
CA VAL A 38 8.34 17.58 -8.96
C VAL A 38 8.97 18.96 -8.86
N PRO A 39 8.89 19.80 -9.91
CA PRO A 39 9.51 21.12 -9.89
C PRO A 39 8.88 22.06 -8.84
N LYS A 40 9.70 22.94 -8.27
CA LYS A 40 9.28 24.02 -7.34
C LYS A 40 8.65 23.51 -6.03
N LEU A 41 9.03 22.32 -5.58
CA LEU A 41 8.68 21.87 -4.25
C LEU A 41 9.52 22.54 -3.16
N PRO A 42 9.01 22.63 -1.94
CA PRO A 42 9.79 23.02 -0.77
C PRO A 42 11.00 22.09 -0.55
N PRO A 43 12.01 22.54 0.22
CA PRO A 43 13.15 21.70 0.57
C PRO A 43 12.71 20.38 1.21
N PRO A 44 13.39 19.26 0.92
CA PRO A 44 12.99 17.93 1.42
C PRO A 44 12.91 17.83 2.95
N ASP A 45 13.74 18.53 3.70
CA ASP A 45 13.69 18.56 5.17
C ASP A 45 12.38 19.19 5.68
N TYR A 46 11.87 20.22 4.98
CA TYR A 46 10.59 20.83 5.31
C TYR A 46 9.42 19.91 4.94
N VAL A 47 9.51 19.21 3.80
CA VAL A 47 8.53 18.23 3.40
C VAL A 47 8.46 17.06 4.39
N SER A 48 9.60 16.52 4.80
CA SER A 48 9.64 15.41 5.77
C SER A 48 9.03 15.81 7.13
N SER A 49 9.32 17.01 7.61
CA SER A 49 8.72 17.54 8.85
C SER A 49 7.19 17.68 8.73
N THR A 50 6.70 18.10 7.56
CA THR A 50 5.27 18.20 7.31
C THR A 50 4.61 16.83 7.26
N ILE A 51 5.22 15.86 6.58
CA ILE A 51 4.70 14.47 6.55
C ILE A 51 4.64 13.90 7.97
N GLN A 52 5.66 14.19 8.80
CA GLN A 52 5.67 13.78 10.20
C GLN A 52 4.52 14.44 10.99
N SER A 53 4.26 15.72 10.78
CA SER A 53 3.16 16.45 11.42
C SER A 53 1.78 15.94 10.99
N LEU A 54 1.66 15.36 9.79
CA LEU A 54 0.48 14.69 9.29
C LEU A 54 0.34 13.24 9.81
N HIS A 55 1.32 12.76 10.60
CA HIS A 55 1.33 11.43 11.22
C HIS A 55 1.34 10.25 10.22
N PHE A 56 1.95 10.41 9.05
CA PHE A 56 2.18 9.28 8.16
C PHE A 56 3.37 8.44 8.66
N PRO A 57 3.17 7.16 9.02
CA PRO A 57 4.25 6.31 9.49
C PRO A 57 5.14 5.79 8.37
N VAL A 58 4.63 5.75 7.14
CA VAL A 58 5.34 5.22 5.97
C VAL A 58 5.24 6.17 4.78
N VAL A 59 6.32 6.26 4.01
CA VAL A 59 6.40 7.11 2.81
C VAL A 59 6.97 6.31 1.66
N ARG A 60 6.31 6.37 0.51
CA ARG A 60 6.86 5.86 -0.74
C ARG A 60 7.55 7.01 -1.47
N LEU A 61 8.87 6.91 -1.67
CA LEU A 61 9.63 7.86 -2.48
C LEU A 61 9.72 7.39 -3.92
N LEU A 62 9.14 8.17 -4.84
CA LEU A 62 9.34 8.00 -6.28
C LEU A 62 10.63 8.71 -6.68
N ASP A 63 11.41 8.07 -7.56
CA ASP A 63 12.71 8.61 -8.04
C ASP A 63 13.55 9.22 -6.89
N PRO A 64 13.92 8.41 -5.86
CA PRO A 64 14.56 8.90 -4.64
C PRO A 64 15.93 9.51 -4.94
N THR A 65 16.20 10.66 -4.35
CA THR A 65 17.51 11.30 -4.39
C THR A 65 18.21 11.17 -3.04
N PRO A 66 19.56 11.20 -2.97
CA PRO A 66 20.29 11.22 -1.72
C PRO A 66 19.81 12.28 -0.71
N ILE A 67 19.43 13.45 -1.21
CA ILE A 67 18.95 14.56 -0.36
C ILE A 67 17.57 14.25 0.20
N SER A 68 16.65 13.71 -0.64
CA SER A 68 15.30 13.35 -0.19
C SER A 68 15.31 12.19 0.81
N ILE A 69 16.21 11.22 0.66
CA ILE A 69 16.38 10.12 1.62
C ILE A 69 16.91 10.64 2.96
N ARG A 70 17.94 11.50 2.92
CA ARG A 70 18.54 12.09 4.12
C ARG A 70 17.53 12.86 4.97
N ALA A 71 16.55 13.51 4.34
CA ALA A 71 15.51 14.29 5.02
C ALA A 71 14.64 13.44 5.98
N PHE A 72 14.63 12.13 5.83
CA PHE A 72 13.91 11.19 6.72
C PHE A 72 14.81 10.53 7.78
N ALA A 73 16.09 10.93 7.87
CA ALA A 73 16.98 10.40 8.90
C ALA A 73 16.50 10.81 10.30
N TYR A 74 16.53 9.86 11.25
CA TYR A 74 16.10 10.06 12.64
C TYR A 74 14.60 10.40 12.79
N THR A 75 13.81 10.20 11.75
CA THR A 75 12.34 10.20 11.85
C THR A 75 11.85 8.79 12.15
N ASN A 76 10.65 8.65 12.70
CA ASN A 76 10.00 7.34 12.86
C ASN A 76 9.29 6.91 11.56
N ILE A 77 9.60 7.54 10.43
CA ILE A 77 8.99 7.25 9.14
C ILE A 77 9.80 6.17 8.42
N SER A 78 9.13 5.11 7.99
CA SER A 78 9.75 4.07 7.17
C SER A 78 9.59 4.38 5.67
N LEU A 79 10.63 4.13 4.89
CA LEU A 79 10.65 4.43 3.46
C LEU A 79 10.47 3.16 2.62
N LEU A 80 9.55 3.24 1.65
CA LEU A 80 9.53 2.41 0.46
C LEU A 80 10.20 3.19 -0.68
N LEU A 81 11.33 2.71 -1.18
CA LEU A 81 12.03 3.36 -2.29
C LEU A 81 11.59 2.75 -3.62
N SER A 82 11.25 3.59 -4.61
CA SER A 82 10.97 3.14 -5.98
C SER A 82 12.17 3.41 -6.89
N VAL A 83 12.81 2.35 -7.35
CA VAL A 83 13.88 2.45 -8.36
C VAL A 83 13.26 2.87 -9.69
N PRO A 84 13.77 3.90 -10.36
CA PRO A 84 13.24 4.33 -11.65
C PRO A 84 13.30 3.24 -12.74
N ASN A 85 12.26 3.15 -13.58
CA ASN A 85 12.18 2.13 -14.64
C ASN A 85 13.42 2.08 -15.53
N ARG A 86 14.02 3.24 -15.85
CA ARG A 86 15.25 3.35 -16.67
C ARG A 86 16.45 2.56 -16.13
N LEU A 87 16.46 2.24 -14.82
CA LEU A 87 17.55 1.48 -14.19
C LEU A 87 17.29 -0.05 -14.16
N VAL A 88 16.06 -0.49 -14.41
CA VAL A 88 15.70 -1.91 -14.32
C VAL A 88 16.53 -2.78 -15.27
N PRO A 89 16.73 -2.42 -16.57
CA PRO A 89 17.56 -3.21 -17.47
C PRO A 89 19.02 -3.35 -16.99
N SER A 90 19.59 -2.27 -16.45
CA SER A 90 20.97 -2.30 -15.94
C SER A 90 21.11 -3.17 -14.70
N PHE A 91 20.10 -3.17 -13.80
CA PHE A 91 20.08 -4.05 -12.61
C PHE A 91 19.90 -5.51 -13.02
N ALA A 92 19.10 -5.79 -14.06
CA ALA A 92 18.93 -7.13 -14.58
C ALA A 92 20.23 -7.67 -15.19
N ALA A 93 20.93 -6.86 -15.96
CA ALA A 93 22.14 -7.24 -16.66
C ALA A 93 23.37 -7.41 -15.72
N ASN A 94 23.45 -6.60 -14.66
CA ASN A 94 24.65 -6.55 -13.82
C ASN A 94 24.33 -6.27 -12.33
N ARG A 95 24.66 -7.24 -11.46
CA ARG A 95 24.55 -7.09 -10.01
C ARG A 95 25.35 -5.89 -9.46
N SER A 96 26.48 -5.55 -10.06
CA SER A 96 27.26 -4.38 -9.67
C SER A 96 26.50 -3.07 -9.82
N ALA A 97 25.60 -2.95 -10.82
CA ALA A 97 24.76 -1.77 -10.98
C ALA A 97 23.81 -1.58 -9.79
N ALA A 98 23.19 -2.66 -9.33
CA ALA A 98 22.35 -2.65 -8.11
C ALA A 98 23.18 -2.29 -6.88
N SER A 99 24.39 -2.83 -6.74
CA SER A 99 25.30 -2.52 -5.62
C SER A 99 25.70 -1.03 -5.61
N VAL A 100 26.05 -0.46 -6.74
CA VAL A 100 26.40 0.98 -6.87
C VAL A 100 25.21 1.87 -6.48
N TRP A 101 24.00 1.50 -6.87
CA TRP A 101 22.80 2.22 -6.46
C TRP A 101 22.59 2.16 -4.95
N LEU A 102 22.78 0.99 -4.32
CA LEU A 102 22.71 0.84 -2.86
C LEU A 102 23.75 1.68 -2.14
N TYR A 103 24.97 1.78 -2.67
CA TYR A 103 26.03 2.64 -2.12
C TYR A 103 25.67 4.13 -2.07
N SER A 104 24.83 4.61 -2.99
CA SER A 104 24.45 6.01 -3.04
C SER A 104 23.11 6.30 -2.35
N HIS A 105 22.18 5.32 -2.30
CA HIS A 105 20.80 5.56 -1.85
C HIS A 105 20.44 4.88 -0.52
N VAL A 106 21.16 3.86 -0.10
CA VAL A 106 20.79 3.11 1.11
C VAL A 106 21.91 3.14 2.16
N LEU A 107 23.12 2.67 1.81
CA LEU A 107 24.20 2.46 2.77
C LEU A 107 24.60 3.72 3.57
N PRO A 108 24.68 4.93 2.98
CA PRO A 108 25.05 6.12 3.73
C PRO A 108 24.04 6.55 4.79
N TYR A 109 22.78 6.07 4.65
CA TYR A 109 21.66 6.50 5.49
C TYR A 109 21.21 5.42 6.48
N HIS A 110 21.40 4.14 6.16
CA HIS A 110 21.08 3.03 7.03
C HIS A 110 22.07 2.96 8.21
N PRO A 111 21.63 2.74 9.48
CA PRO A 111 20.25 2.56 9.94
C PRO A 111 19.52 3.85 10.37
N ARG A 112 20.11 5.05 10.15
CA ARG A 112 19.54 6.33 10.58
C ARG A 112 18.22 6.69 9.87
N THR A 113 18.05 6.20 8.63
CA THR A 113 16.80 6.21 7.89
C THR A 113 16.27 4.77 7.88
N HIS A 114 15.00 4.61 8.20
CA HIS A 114 14.33 3.31 8.16
C HIS A 114 13.88 3.01 6.73
N PHE A 115 14.24 1.83 6.24
CA PHE A 115 13.81 1.33 4.94
C PHE A 115 13.05 0.02 5.14
N SER A 116 11.81 -0.06 4.66
CA SER A 116 11.02 -1.29 4.71
C SER A 116 11.17 -2.12 3.44
N LEU A 117 11.14 -1.45 2.27
CA LEU A 117 11.07 -2.12 1.00
C LEU A 117 11.69 -1.29 -0.13
N ILE A 118 12.26 -1.96 -1.14
CA ILE A 118 12.68 -1.35 -2.39
C ILE A 118 11.88 -1.99 -3.54
N SER A 119 11.09 -1.16 -4.26
CA SER A 119 10.38 -1.54 -5.47
C SER A 119 11.26 -1.33 -6.69
N ILE A 120 11.49 -2.38 -7.45
CA ILE A 120 12.22 -2.34 -8.73
C ILE A 120 11.26 -1.88 -9.83
N GLY A 121 11.30 -0.60 -10.14
CA GLY A 121 10.40 0.01 -11.09
C GLY A 121 8.96 0.14 -10.59
N SER A 122 8.12 0.70 -11.45
CA SER A 122 6.68 0.80 -11.27
C SER A 122 6.02 0.58 -12.62
N ASP A 123 5.16 -0.43 -12.72
CA ASP A 123 4.46 -0.83 -13.94
C ASP A 123 5.39 -1.00 -15.15
N VAL A 124 6.50 -1.69 -14.93
CA VAL A 124 7.57 -1.91 -15.94
C VAL A 124 7.02 -2.57 -17.20
N ILE A 125 5.95 -3.37 -17.09
CA ILE A 125 5.31 -4.06 -18.22
C ILE A 125 4.69 -3.12 -19.25
N SER A 126 4.31 -1.91 -18.85
CA SER A 126 3.76 -0.88 -19.75
C SER A 126 4.77 0.20 -20.13
N SER A 127 6.02 0.06 -19.68
CA SER A 127 7.08 1.04 -19.97
C SER A 127 7.64 0.86 -21.37
N SER A 128 7.74 1.95 -22.11
CA SER A 128 8.56 2.01 -23.34
C SER A 128 9.97 2.47 -22.96
N TYR A 129 10.96 1.67 -23.30
CA TYR A 129 12.37 2.03 -23.18
C TYR A 129 12.83 2.61 -24.51
N ASP A 130 13.44 3.79 -24.51
CA ASP A 130 13.91 4.54 -25.68
C ASP A 130 14.32 3.62 -26.84
N ASP A 131 13.50 3.54 -27.88
CA ASP A 131 13.65 2.78 -29.15
C ASP A 131 14.03 1.29 -29.06
N VAL A 132 14.17 0.70 -27.89
CA VAL A 132 14.46 -0.73 -27.71
C VAL A 132 13.27 -1.41 -27.04
N THR A 133 12.65 -2.35 -27.72
CA THR A 133 11.63 -3.23 -27.15
C THR A 133 12.31 -4.27 -26.24
N ILE A 134 12.52 -3.91 -24.97
CA ILE A 134 13.01 -4.86 -23.96
C ILE A 134 11.80 -5.62 -23.43
N ASP A 135 11.86 -6.94 -23.47
CA ASP A 135 10.82 -7.79 -22.89
C ASP A 135 10.88 -7.71 -21.35
N PRO A 136 9.83 -7.20 -20.68
CA PRO A 136 9.77 -7.11 -19.21
C PRO A 136 10.00 -8.43 -18.50
N SER A 137 9.61 -9.57 -19.11
CA SER A 137 9.80 -10.90 -18.53
C SER A 137 11.27 -11.26 -18.33
N THR A 138 12.16 -10.68 -19.15
CA THR A 138 13.61 -10.95 -19.08
C THR A 138 14.35 -10.07 -18.09
N ILE A 139 13.75 -8.97 -17.62
CA ILE A 139 14.46 -7.97 -16.80
C ILE A 139 13.93 -7.84 -15.36
N ILE A 140 12.64 -8.01 -15.12
CA ILE A 140 12.04 -7.72 -13.80
C ILE A 140 12.64 -8.64 -12.72
N LEU A 141 12.47 -9.94 -12.85
CA LEU A 141 12.92 -10.91 -11.85
C LEU A 141 14.45 -10.95 -11.69
N PRO A 142 15.27 -10.92 -12.77
CA PRO A 142 16.71 -10.79 -12.63
C PRO A 142 17.14 -9.52 -11.89
N ALA A 143 16.53 -8.36 -12.16
CA ALA A 143 16.84 -7.12 -11.45
C ALA A 143 16.52 -7.22 -9.95
N MET A 144 15.37 -7.80 -9.60
CA MET A 144 14.98 -8.04 -8.21
C MET A 144 15.97 -8.97 -7.50
N ARG A 145 16.36 -10.08 -8.13
CA ARG A 145 17.33 -11.03 -7.58
C ARG A 145 18.70 -10.36 -7.36
N ASN A 146 19.17 -9.59 -8.32
CA ASN A 146 20.45 -8.88 -8.22
C ASN A 146 20.44 -7.85 -7.07
N LEU A 147 19.37 -7.09 -6.89
CA LEU A 147 19.24 -6.16 -5.77
C LEU A 147 19.14 -6.88 -4.42
N TYR A 148 18.33 -7.94 -4.35
CA TYR A 148 18.18 -8.76 -3.15
C TYR A 148 19.52 -9.35 -2.70
N LEU A 149 20.27 -9.93 -3.63
CA LEU A 149 21.59 -10.51 -3.34
C LEU A 149 22.60 -9.42 -2.92
N SER A 150 22.56 -8.24 -3.55
CA SER A 150 23.42 -7.11 -3.16
C SER A 150 23.14 -6.62 -1.74
N LEU A 151 21.86 -6.56 -1.33
CA LEU A 151 21.50 -6.23 0.06
C LEU A 151 22.08 -7.27 1.04
N ARG A 152 22.02 -8.55 0.69
CA ARG A 152 22.59 -9.65 1.52
C ARG A 152 24.10 -9.57 1.63
N ASP A 153 24.81 -9.20 0.55
CA ASP A 153 26.26 -8.98 0.57
C ASP A 153 26.67 -7.85 1.52
N PHE A 154 25.84 -6.81 1.64
CA PHE A 154 26.03 -5.73 2.61
C PHE A 154 25.53 -6.06 4.02
N GLY A 155 25.06 -7.28 4.28
CA GLY A 155 24.56 -7.69 5.58
C GLY A 155 23.16 -7.15 5.91
N ILE A 156 22.47 -6.52 4.97
CA ILE A 156 21.13 -5.93 5.17
C ILE A 156 20.06 -7.00 4.88
N ARG A 157 19.34 -7.39 5.94
CA ARG A 157 18.30 -8.44 5.86
C ARG A 157 16.90 -7.92 6.14
N THR A 158 16.77 -6.68 6.56
CA THR A 158 15.50 -6.05 6.97
C THR A 158 14.76 -5.36 5.85
N ILE A 159 15.42 -5.16 4.70
CA ILE A 159 14.82 -4.49 3.54
C ILE A 159 14.34 -5.55 2.57
N SER A 160 13.03 -5.56 2.30
CA SER A 160 12.41 -6.42 1.31
C SER A 160 12.57 -5.87 -0.12
N VAL A 161 12.48 -6.76 -1.12
CA VAL A 161 12.56 -6.37 -2.54
C VAL A 161 11.32 -6.86 -3.27
N SER A 162 10.70 -5.98 -4.05
CA SER A 162 9.55 -6.30 -4.88
C SER A 162 9.52 -5.43 -6.14
N THR A 163 8.44 -5.51 -6.92
CA THR A 163 8.13 -4.62 -8.03
C THR A 163 6.66 -4.27 -8.02
N THR A 164 6.29 -3.10 -8.52
CA THR A 164 4.92 -2.59 -8.52
C THR A 164 4.25 -2.84 -9.88
N PHE A 165 3.02 -3.36 -9.85
CA PHE A 165 2.15 -3.51 -11.02
C PHE A 165 0.97 -2.54 -10.97
N SER A 166 0.38 -2.27 -12.12
CA SER A 166 -0.92 -1.61 -12.21
C SER A 166 -2.03 -2.65 -12.33
N PHE A 167 -3.08 -2.51 -11.53
CA PHE A 167 -4.25 -3.40 -11.56
C PHE A 167 -4.81 -3.58 -12.97
N ILE A 168 -5.00 -2.48 -13.70
CA ILE A 168 -5.60 -2.51 -15.04
C ILE A 168 -4.74 -3.23 -16.10
N ASN A 169 -3.43 -3.37 -15.84
CA ASN A 169 -2.49 -3.98 -16.76
C ASN A 169 -2.25 -5.47 -16.49
N VAL A 170 -2.60 -5.95 -15.28
CA VAL A 170 -2.32 -7.33 -14.90
C VAL A 170 -3.56 -8.16 -14.59
N MET A 171 -4.72 -7.54 -14.30
CA MET A 171 -5.93 -8.24 -13.93
C MET A 171 -6.90 -8.40 -15.10
N THR A 172 -7.55 -9.56 -15.20
CA THR A 172 -8.58 -9.83 -16.21
C THR A 172 -9.88 -9.08 -15.91
N THR A 173 -10.25 -8.99 -14.63
CA THR A 173 -11.47 -8.34 -14.17
C THR A 173 -11.32 -7.88 -12.72
N SER A 174 -12.21 -6.99 -12.29
CA SER A 174 -12.39 -6.63 -10.89
C SER A 174 -13.62 -7.30 -10.27
N PHE A 175 -14.54 -7.86 -11.09
CA PHE A 175 -15.80 -8.42 -10.64
C PHE A 175 -16.28 -9.55 -11.54
N PRO A 176 -16.79 -10.68 -10.98
CA PRO A 176 -16.72 -10.98 -9.55
C PRO A 176 -15.28 -11.30 -9.11
N PRO A 177 -14.86 -10.93 -7.89
CA PRO A 177 -13.50 -11.20 -7.40
C PRO A 177 -13.09 -12.66 -7.45
N SER A 178 -14.02 -13.57 -7.19
CA SER A 178 -13.79 -15.03 -7.24
C SER A 178 -13.45 -15.57 -8.63
N SER A 179 -13.71 -14.81 -9.69
CA SER A 179 -13.37 -15.16 -11.10
C SER A 179 -12.19 -14.37 -11.63
N ALA A 180 -11.55 -13.54 -10.78
CA ALA A 180 -10.44 -12.73 -11.20
C ALA A 180 -9.16 -13.56 -11.32
N GLU A 181 -8.44 -13.35 -12.42
CA GLU A 181 -7.17 -13.99 -12.70
C GLU A 181 -6.17 -12.94 -13.20
N PHE A 182 -4.90 -13.27 -13.14
CA PHE A 182 -3.89 -12.47 -13.84
C PHE A 182 -3.96 -12.73 -15.34
N GLN A 183 -3.75 -11.69 -16.13
CA GLN A 183 -3.79 -11.77 -17.59
C GLN A 183 -2.64 -12.62 -18.13
N GLU A 184 -2.92 -13.50 -19.12
CA GLU A 184 -1.88 -14.16 -19.89
C GLU A 184 -1.42 -13.27 -21.07
N PRO A 185 -0.14 -13.32 -21.47
CA PRO A 185 0.94 -14.19 -20.95
C PRO A 185 1.70 -13.62 -19.74
N ILE A 186 1.29 -12.47 -19.19
CA ILE A 186 1.96 -11.81 -18.07
C ILE A 186 2.00 -12.70 -16.82
N ASN A 187 0.91 -13.43 -16.57
CA ASN A 187 0.82 -14.35 -15.45
C ASN A 187 1.92 -15.43 -15.51
N SER A 188 1.96 -16.17 -16.61
CA SER A 188 2.88 -17.30 -16.74
C SER A 188 4.35 -16.87 -16.85
N LEU A 189 4.64 -15.75 -17.50
CA LEU A 189 6.01 -15.30 -17.77
C LEU A 189 6.59 -14.43 -16.67
N ILE A 190 5.76 -13.67 -15.94
CA ILE A 190 6.24 -12.66 -14.98
C ILE A 190 5.68 -12.93 -13.57
N ILE A 191 4.34 -12.97 -13.41
CA ILE A 191 3.74 -12.88 -12.07
C ILE A 191 3.96 -14.17 -11.29
N ARG A 192 3.73 -15.33 -11.86
CA ARG A 192 3.92 -16.62 -11.17
C ARG A 192 5.36 -16.83 -10.70
N PRO A 193 6.41 -16.66 -11.52
CA PRO A 193 7.80 -16.73 -11.04
C PRO A 193 8.14 -15.68 -9.99
N LEU A 194 7.49 -14.51 -10.06
CA LEU A 194 7.67 -13.42 -9.11
C LEU A 194 7.00 -13.76 -7.78
N LEU A 195 5.77 -14.27 -7.76
CA LEU A 195 5.08 -14.69 -6.53
C LEU A 195 5.89 -15.75 -5.78
N GLN A 196 6.48 -16.72 -6.49
CA GLN A 196 7.38 -17.68 -5.89
C GLN A 196 8.59 -16.97 -5.23
N PHE A 197 9.23 -16.01 -5.91
CA PHE A 197 10.34 -15.24 -5.33
C PHE A 197 9.91 -14.45 -4.09
N LEU A 198 8.73 -13.81 -4.10
CA LEU A 198 8.21 -13.05 -2.97
C LEU A 198 7.95 -13.94 -1.76
N ASP A 199 7.39 -15.11 -1.97
CA ASP A 199 7.14 -16.11 -0.94
C ASP A 199 8.48 -16.61 -0.32
N GLU A 200 9.44 -17.01 -1.14
CA GLU A 200 10.78 -17.46 -0.72
C GLU A 200 11.57 -16.38 0.04
N THR A 201 11.34 -15.09 -0.25
CA THR A 201 12.07 -13.97 0.37
C THR A 201 11.27 -13.25 1.44
N ASN A 202 10.06 -13.73 1.78
CA ASN A 202 9.13 -13.12 2.72
C ASN A 202 8.88 -11.63 2.38
N SER A 203 8.58 -11.38 1.11
CA SER A 203 8.29 -10.05 0.58
C SER A 203 6.81 -9.92 0.20
N SER A 204 6.37 -8.73 -0.23
CA SER A 204 4.98 -8.43 -0.53
C SER A 204 4.74 -8.23 -2.03
N PHE A 205 3.56 -8.59 -2.50
CA PHE A 205 3.08 -8.25 -3.83
C PHE A 205 2.62 -6.79 -3.85
N LEU A 206 3.20 -5.98 -4.75
CA LEU A 206 2.91 -4.55 -4.83
C LEU A 206 2.01 -4.25 -6.03
N ILE A 207 0.94 -3.49 -5.78
CA ILE A 207 -0.03 -3.17 -6.82
C ILE A 207 -0.62 -1.77 -6.64
N ASN A 208 -0.80 -1.05 -7.75
CA ASN A 208 -1.51 0.21 -7.82
C ASN A 208 -3.00 -0.07 -8.05
N ILE A 209 -3.85 0.37 -7.14
CA ILE A 209 -5.30 0.19 -7.19
C ILE A 209 -6.01 1.54 -7.19
N TYR A 210 -6.65 1.85 -8.32
CA TYR A 210 -7.40 3.10 -8.48
C TYR A 210 -8.88 2.81 -8.76
N PRO A 211 -9.75 2.81 -7.76
CA PRO A 211 -11.20 2.70 -7.95
C PRO A 211 -11.76 3.72 -8.95
N TYR A 212 -11.17 4.91 -9.02
CA TYR A 212 -11.49 5.91 -10.02
C TYR A 212 -11.41 5.38 -11.46
N ASN A 213 -10.34 4.67 -11.80
CA ASN A 213 -10.11 4.17 -13.16
C ASN A 213 -11.15 3.11 -13.56
N VAL A 214 -11.49 2.19 -12.62
CA VAL A 214 -12.53 1.18 -12.86
C VAL A 214 -13.91 1.83 -12.94
N TYR A 215 -14.22 2.77 -12.06
CA TYR A 215 -15.47 3.53 -12.09
C TYR A 215 -15.65 4.29 -13.42
N LYS A 216 -14.60 4.96 -13.90
CA LYS A 216 -14.63 5.77 -15.12
C LYS A 216 -15.00 4.95 -16.37
N VAL A 217 -14.57 3.70 -16.44
CA VAL A 217 -14.84 2.81 -17.60
C VAL A 217 -16.10 1.97 -17.44
N ASN A 218 -16.71 1.94 -16.25
CA ASN A 218 -17.90 1.14 -15.96
C ASN A 218 -19.02 1.99 -15.35
N SER A 219 -19.92 2.46 -16.19
CA SER A 219 -21.07 3.29 -15.79
C SER A 219 -22.11 2.60 -14.89
N GLN A 220 -22.04 1.26 -14.74
CA GLN A 220 -22.95 0.51 -13.86
C GLN A 220 -22.52 0.52 -12.39
N ILE A 221 -21.34 1.03 -12.10
CA ILE A 221 -20.86 1.16 -10.72
C ILE A 221 -21.48 2.40 -10.09
N PRO A 222 -22.22 2.30 -8.96
CA PRO A 222 -22.68 3.48 -8.25
C PRO A 222 -21.50 4.31 -7.72
N ILE A 223 -21.54 5.61 -7.87
CA ILE A 223 -20.47 6.51 -7.40
C ILE A 223 -20.21 6.34 -5.90
N GLY A 224 -21.27 6.19 -5.09
CA GLY A 224 -21.13 5.98 -3.64
C GLY A 224 -20.36 4.70 -3.29
N TYR A 225 -20.52 3.63 -4.09
CA TYR A 225 -19.74 2.40 -3.93
C TYR A 225 -18.25 2.61 -4.17
N ALA A 226 -17.90 3.44 -5.16
CA ALA A 226 -16.50 3.79 -5.43
C ALA A 226 -15.90 4.75 -4.39
N LEU A 227 -16.74 5.53 -3.67
CA LEU A 227 -16.34 6.55 -2.71
C LEU A 227 -16.49 6.13 -1.24
N PHE A 228 -16.61 4.84 -0.94
CA PHE A 228 -16.84 4.31 0.43
C PHE A 228 -18.08 4.89 1.12
N GLN A 229 -19.12 5.26 0.36
CA GLN A 229 -20.34 5.79 0.96
C GLN A 229 -21.27 4.65 1.33
N GLU A 230 -21.46 4.46 2.64
CA GLU A 230 -22.42 3.50 3.16
C GLU A 230 -23.84 3.96 2.82
N ASN A 231 -24.43 3.28 1.86
CA ASN A 231 -25.84 3.39 1.51
C ASN A 231 -26.38 1.96 1.42
N PRO A 232 -27.62 1.69 1.84
CA PRO A 232 -28.22 0.35 1.76
C PRO A 232 -28.07 -0.34 0.39
N TYR A 233 -27.95 0.44 -0.69
CA TYR A 233 -27.82 -0.05 -2.06
C TYR A 233 -26.40 -0.03 -2.65
N ASN A 234 -25.41 0.52 -1.93
CA ASN A 234 -24.02 0.55 -2.37
C ASN A 234 -23.31 -0.74 -1.99
N PHE A 235 -23.64 -1.84 -2.66
CA PHE A 235 -22.97 -3.12 -2.50
C PHE A 235 -22.97 -3.90 -3.82
N ARG A 236 -22.11 -4.91 -3.88
CA ARG A 236 -22.11 -5.94 -4.92
C ARG A 236 -21.93 -7.29 -4.25
N ASP A 237 -22.75 -8.26 -4.64
CA ASP A 237 -22.61 -9.64 -4.18
C ASP A 237 -21.87 -10.43 -5.25
N ASP A 238 -20.77 -11.07 -4.87
CA ASP A 238 -20.12 -12.07 -5.69
C ASP A 238 -21.06 -13.28 -5.81
N ILE A 239 -21.62 -13.47 -6.99
CA ILE A 239 -22.68 -14.49 -7.21
C ILE A 239 -22.17 -15.92 -7.09
N ILE A 240 -20.87 -16.16 -7.15
CA ILE A 240 -20.25 -17.48 -7.05
C ILE A 240 -20.05 -17.86 -5.59
N THR A 241 -19.55 -16.92 -4.78
CA THR A 241 -19.21 -17.17 -3.37
C THR A 241 -20.24 -16.66 -2.38
N GLY A 242 -21.18 -15.81 -2.82
CA GLY A 242 -22.17 -15.14 -1.97
C GLY A 242 -21.54 -14.02 -1.10
N VAL A 243 -20.29 -13.68 -1.30
CA VAL A 243 -19.58 -12.64 -0.55
C VAL A 243 -20.07 -11.26 -0.95
N ARG A 244 -20.39 -10.43 0.04
CA ARG A 244 -20.85 -9.06 -0.18
C ARG A 244 -19.72 -8.05 -0.04
N TYR A 245 -19.51 -7.26 -1.08
CA TYR A 245 -18.60 -6.14 -1.14
C TYR A 245 -19.35 -4.81 -0.96
N ARG A 246 -18.89 -3.94 -0.05
CA ARG A 246 -19.51 -2.65 0.26
C ARG A 246 -18.77 -1.46 -0.33
N ASN A 247 -17.59 -1.68 -0.88
CA ASN A 247 -16.81 -0.65 -1.59
C ASN A 247 -15.99 -1.28 -2.71
N LEU A 248 -15.63 -0.46 -3.68
CA LEU A 248 -14.90 -0.88 -4.88
C LEU A 248 -13.43 -1.22 -4.57
N PHE A 249 -12.83 -0.57 -3.57
CA PHE A 249 -11.44 -0.82 -3.19
C PHE A 249 -11.25 -2.26 -2.69
N ASP A 250 -12.06 -2.71 -1.74
CA ASP A 250 -12.00 -4.08 -1.23
C ASP A 250 -12.27 -5.11 -2.33
N MET A 251 -13.23 -4.83 -3.21
CA MET A 251 -13.54 -5.70 -4.33
C MET A 251 -12.32 -5.87 -5.26
N MET A 252 -11.58 -4.79 -5.53
CA MET A 252 -10.36 -4.85 -6.34
C MET A 252 -9.21 -5.57 -5.60
N VAL A 253 -9.04 -5.31 -4.32
CA VAL A 253 -8.02 -6.00 -3.50
C VAL A 253 -8.29 -7.51 -3.48
N ASP A 254 -9.53 -7.91 -3.24
CA ASP A 254 -9.90 -9.32 -3.18
C ASP A 254 -9.81 -10.02 -4.55
N ALA A 255 -10.01 -9.29 -5.66
CA ALA A 255 -9.73 -9.81 -6.98
C ALA A 255 -8.23 -10.16 -7.15
N VAL A 256 -7.32 -9.34 -6.62
CA VAL A 256 -5.87 -9.64 -6.62
C VAL A 256 -5.57 -10.85 -5.75
N ILE A 257 -6.15 -10.92 -4.55
CA ILE A 257 -5.96 -12.05 -3.62
C ILE A 257 -6.47 -13.35 -4.24
N ALA A 258 -7.64 -13.32 -4.89
CA ALA A 258 -8.19 -14.48 -5.60
C ALA A 258 -7.26 -14.96 -6.74
N ALA A 259 -6.75 -14.03 -7.55
CA ALA A 259 -5.78 -14.35 -8.61
C ALA A 259 -4.46 -14.94 -8.07
N MET A 260 -3.99 -14.44 -6.92
CA MET A 260 -2.81 -15.00 -6.24
C MET A 260 -3.10 -16.41 -5.70
N ALA A 261 -4.30 -16.65 -5.17
CA ALA A 261 -4.73 -17.97 -4.69
C ALA A 261 -4.77 -19.00 -5.83
N VAL A 262 -5.27 -18.63 -7.02
CA VAL A 262 -5.22 -19.48 -8.23
C VAL A 262 -3.77 -19.86 -8.59
N SER A 263 -2.82 -18.98 -8.28
CA SER A 263 -1.38 -19.24 -8.47
C SER A 263 -0.72 -19.99 -7.31
N GLY A 264 -1.46 -20.32 -6.22
CA GLY A 264 -0.96 -21.02 -5.04
C GLY A 264 -0.19 -20.16 -4.04
N HIS A 265 -0.36 -18.84 -4.07
CA HIS A 265 0.38 -17.86 -3.26
C HIS A 265 -0.56 -16.90 -2.51
N GLU A 266 -1.70 -17.39 -2.01
CA GLU A 266 -2.69 -16.58 -1.28
C GLU A 266 -2.15 -15.94 -0.01
N ASN A 267 -1.09 -16.47 0.56
CA ASN A 267 -0.49 -15.98 1.82
C ASN A 267 0.52 -14.84 1.62
N VAL A 268 0.95 -14.56 0.39
CA VAL A 268 1.84 -13.43 0.12
C VAL A 268 1.12 -12.13 0.47
N PRO A 269 1.70 -11.25 1.32
CA PRO A 269 1.07 -10.00 1.69
C PRO A 269 0.90 -9.06 0.48
N VAL A 270 -0.23 -8.36 0.41
CA VAL A 270 -0.49 -7.36 -0.63
C VAL A 270 -0.28 -5.96 -0.06
N ILE A 271 0.50 -5.14 -0.76
CA ILE A 271 0.64 -3.71 -0.49
C ILE A 271 0.07 -2.93 -1.67
N VAL A 272 -0.89 -2.06 -1.39
CA VAL A 272 -1.41 -1.10 -2.37
C VAL A 272 -0.48 0.10 -2.41
N THR A 273 0.39 0.15 -3.41
CA THR A 273 1.44 1.16 -3.51
C THR A 273 0.95 2.53 -4.00
N GLU A 274 -0.21 2.56 -4.65
CA GLU A 274 -0.87 3.80 -5.03
C GLU A 274 -2.38 3.61 -5.05
N THR A 275 -3.09 4.53 -4.40
CA THR A 275 -4.54 4.67 -4.49
C THR A 275 -4.94 6.12 -4.27
N GLY A 276 -6.04 6.56 -4.89
CA GLY A 276 -6.47 7.94 -4.79
C GLY A 276 -7.66 8.24 -5.69
N TRP A 277 -8.03 9.53 -5.72
CA TRP A 277 -9.08 10.08 -6.56
C TRP A 277 -8.66 11.49 -7.02
N PRO A 278 -8.72 11.82 -8.33
CA PRO A 278 -8.25 13.11 -8.82
C PRO A 278 -9.20 14.24 -8.46
N SER A 279 -8.62 15.40 -8.16
CA SER A 279 -9.39 16.61 -7.81
C SER A 279 -9.80 17.44 -9.01
N ASN A 280 -9.33 17.10 -10.22
CA ASN A 280 -9.78 17.65 -11.49
C ASN A 280 -9.62 16.62 -12.60
N GLY A 281 -10.41 16.74 -13.65
CA GLY A 281 -10.32 15.94 -14.86
C GLY A 281 -9.31 16.50 -15.88
N ASN A 282 -9.01 15.70 -16.89
CA ASN A 282 -8.20 16.12 -18.05
C ASN A 282 -8.99 17.05 -19.00
N ASN A 283 -10.32 17.02 -18.90
CA ASN A 283 -11.24 17.83 -19.69
C ASN A 283 -12.54 18.03 -18.90
N GLU A 284 -13.39 18.94 -19.39
CA GLU A 284 -14.68 19.30 -18.74
C GLU A 284 -15.68 18.14 -18.68
N ALA A 285 -15.54 17.11 -19.53
CA ALA A 285 -16.41 15.93 -19.51
C ALA A 285 -16.12 14.98 -18.33
N GLU A 286 -14.95 15.07 -17.73
CA GLU A 286 -14.58 14.26 -16.56
C GLU A 286 -15.13 14.86 -15.25
N THR A 287 -16.43 15.06 -15.16
CA THR A 287 -17.10 15.71 -14.01
C THR A 287 -16.91 14.98 -12.68
N VAL A 288 -16.59 13.68 -12.72
CA VAL A 288 -16.37 12.85 -11.54
C VAL A 288 -14.97 13.05 -10.93
N ALA A 289 -14.02 13.60 -11.68
CA ALA A 289 -12.75 14.05 -11.17
C ALA A 289 -12.91 15.46 -10.58
N ASN A 290 -13.28 15.56 -9.32
CA ASN A 290 -13.49 16.81 -8.64
C ASN A 290 -13.06 16.75 -7.17
N ARG A 291 -12.86 17.93 -6.56
CA ARG A 291 -12.35 18.06 -5.21
C ARG A 291 -13.24 17.39 -4.16
N ASN A 292 -14.56 17.46 -4.32
CA ASN A 292 -15.50 16.89 -3.34
C ASN A 292 -15.41 15.35 -3.33
N TYR A 293 -15.39 14.73 -4.51
CA TYR A 293 -15.26 13.28 -4.60
C TYR A 293 -13.87 12.79 -4.17
N ALA A 294 -12.80 13.56 -4.47
CA ALA A 294 -11.48 13.27 -3.97
C ALA A 294 -11.43 13.30 -2.43
N GLU A 295 -12.03 14.29 -1.80
CA GLU A 295 -12.12 14.38 -0.34
C GLU A 295 -12.96 13.24 0.25
N MET A 296 -14.11 12.89 -0.37
CA MET A 296 -14.97 11.78 0.07
C MET A 296 -14.23 10.45 -0.01
N TYR A 297 -13.55 10.20 -1.13
CA TYR A 297 -12.75 8.98 -1.33
C TYR A 297 -11.67 8.84 -0.25
N LEU A 298 -10.87 9.88 -0.06
CA LEU A 298 -9.77 9.85 0.90
C LEU A 298 -10.26 9.69 2.35
N LYS A 299 -11.35 10.38 2.74
CA LYS A 299 -11.97 10.18 4.05
C LYS A 299 -12.45 8.74 4.24
N GLY A 300 -13.16 8.21 3.25
CA GLY A 300 -13.65 6.83 3.27
C GLY A 300 -12.50 5.82 3.35
N LEU A 301 -11.47 5.97 2.54
CA LEU A 301 -10.27 5.12 2.56
C LEU A 301 -9.59 5.13 3.93
N VAL A 302 -9.31 6.32 4.49
CA VAL A 302 -8.65 6.46 5.79
C VAL A 302 -9.49 5.84 6.91
N MET A 303 -10.81 6.05 6.91
CA MET A 303 -11.71 5.42 7.87
C MET A 303 -11.72 3.91 7.74
N HIS A 304 -11.76 3.40 6.50
CA HIS A 304 -11.78 1.96 6.22
C HIS A 304 -10.49 1.28 6.68
N LEU A 305 -9.32 1.79 6.28
CA LEU A 305 -8.02 1.23 6.68
C LEU A 305 -7.80 1.25 8.20
N ARG A 306 -8.30 2.30 8.88
CA ARG A 306 -8.23 2.40 10.35
C ARG A 306 -9.21 1.51 11.08
N SER A 307 -10.30 1.08 10.43
CA SER A 307 -11.28 0.22 11.07
C SER A 307 -10.70 -1.14 11.47
N GLY A 308 -9.63 -1.58 10.79
CA GLY A 308 -9.02 -2.89 10.95
C GLY A 308 -9.92 -4.04 10.52
N MET A 309 -11.01 -3.76 9.79
CA MET A 309 -11.93 -4.81 9.33
C MET A 309 -11.37 -5.62 8.16
N GLY A 310 -10.32 -5.14 7.51
CA GLY A 310 -9.75 -5.77 6.32
C GLY A 310 -10.72 -5.81 5.14
N THR A 311 -10.54 -6.82 4.29
CA THR A 311 -11.44 -7.09 3.16
C THR A 311 -12.31 -8.32 3.43
N PRO A 312 -13.38 -8.55 2.67
CA PRO A 312 -14.21 -9.75 2.84
C PRO A 312 -13.46 -11.08 2.77
N LEU A 313 -12.43 -11.22 1.91
CA LEU A 313 -11.61 -12.44 1.82
C LEU A 313 -10.47 -12.47 2.85
N ARG A 314 -9.93 -11.31 3.22
CA ARG A 314 -8.77 -11.22 4.13
C ARG A 314 -9.06 -10.24 5.27
N LYS A 315 -9.30 -10.78 6.46
CA LYS A 315 -9.66 -9.97 7.65
C LYS A 315 -8.55 -9.05 8.13
N GLU A 316 -7.29 -9.40 7.92
CA GLU A 316 -6.12 -8.56 8.17
C GLU A 316 -5.97 -7.44 7.12
N GLY A 317 -6.69 -7.53 6.00
CA GLY A 317 -6.66 -6.56 4.92
C GLY A 317 -5.37 -6.57 4.12
N VAL A 318 -5.00 -5.41 3.60
CA VAL A 318 -3.71 -5.19 2.93
C VAL A 318 -2.62 -4.92 3.97
N ALA A 319 -1.40 -5.35 3.70
CA ALA A 319 -0.26 -5.11 4.58
C ALA A 319 0.15 -3.62 4.65
N GLY A 320 -0.21 -2.85 3.63
CA GLY A 320 -0.02 -1.42 3.59
C GLY A 320 -0.77 -0.79 2.42
N ALA A 321 -1.08 0.50 2.54
CA ALA A 321 -1.69 1.28 1.46
C ALA A 321 -1.10 2.69 1.41
N TYR A 322 -0.77 3.17 0.20
CA TYR A 322 -0.18 4.48 0.00
C TYR A 322 -1.11 5.38 -0.81
N ILE A 323 -1.43 6.53 -0.25
CA ILE A 323 -2.20 7.57 -0.96
C ILE A 323 -1.31 8.16 -2.05
N TYR A 324 -1.82 8.21 -3.26
CA TYR A 324 -1.22 8.92 -4.37
C TYR A 324 -1.92 10.25 -4.56
N GLN A 325 -1.28 11.39 -4.27
CA GLN A 325 0.06 11.59 -3.72
C GLN A 325 0.11 12.85 -2.83
N LEU A 326 1.31 13.24 -2.35
CA LEU A 326 1.45 14.42 -1.48
C LEU A 326 1.18 15.73 -2.23
N PHE A 327 1.84 15.95 -3.38
CA PHE A 327 1.73 17.14 -4.22
C PHE A 327 1.22 16.79 -5.62
N ASP A 328 0.69 17.79 -6.34
CA ASP A 328 0.35 17.60 -7.74
C ASP A 328 1.59 17.55 -8.62
N ASP A 329 1.64 16.63 -9.58
CA ASP A 329 2.68 16.57 -10.61
C ASP A 329 2.46 17.59 -11.73
N PHE A 330 1.27 18.12 -11.84
CA PHE A 330 0.82 18.91 -12.98
C PHE A 330 1.14 20.40 -12.82
N ASP A 331 1.91 20.97 -13.76
CA ASP A 331 2.03 22.40 -13.96
C ASP A 331 1.15 22.81 -15.18
N PRO A 332 -0.02 23.42 -14.97
CA PRO A 332 -0.92 23.81 -16.07
C PRO A 332 -0.31 24.82 -17.04
N LYS A 333 0.84 25.44 -16.72
CA LYS A 333 1.53 26.41 -17.56
C LYS A 333 2.55 25.78 -18.52
N LYS A 334 2.80 24.48 -18.44
CA LYS A 334 3.68 23.75 -19.37
C LYS A 334 2.88 22.99 -20.43
N ASN A 335 2.08 23.72 -21.24
CA ASN A 335 1.57 23.23 -22.52
C ASN A 335 2.69 23.17 -23.60
N GLY A 336 3.87 22.71 -23.23
CA GLY A 336 4.96 22.42 -24.14
C GLY A 336 5.37 20.97 -23.93
N TYR A 337 5.27 20.19 -25.00
CA TYR A 337 5.75 18.82 -25.13
C TYR A 337 7.11 18.64 -24.47
N SER A 338 7.18 18.26 -23.21
CA SER A 338 8.37 17.67 -22.64
C SER A 338 8.05 16.19 -22.41
N ASN A 339 8.97 15.33 -22.86
CA ASN A 339 9.00 13.87 -22.67
C ASN A 339 9.12 13.47 -21.18
N ALA A 340 8.42 14.16 -20.29
CA ALA A 340 8.14 13.64 -18.97
C ALA A 340 7.28 12.40 -19.17
N SER A 341 7.83 11.24 -18.83
CA SER A 341 7.19 9.92 -18.82
C SER A 341 5.67 10.07 -18.73
N ARG A 342 4.95 9.48 -19.68
CA ARG A 342 3.50 9.40 -19.68
C ARG A 342 3.09 8.86 -18.30
N SER A 343 2.83 9.79 -17.35
CA SER A 343 2.26 9.44 -16.07
C SER A 343 0.97 8.69 -16.38
N MET A 344 0.81 7.52 -15.80
CA MET A 344 -0.43 6.73 -15.90
C MET A 344 -1.69 7.55 -15.53
N HIS A 345 -1.48 8.73 -14.96
CA HIS A 345 -2.48 9.64 -14.40
C HIS A 345 -2.82 10.84 -15.32
N GLY A 346 -2.22 10.94 -16.47
CA GLY A 346 -2.52 11.97 -17.48
C GLY A 346 -2.52 13.37 -16.96
N GLY A 347 -2.47 14.39 -16.95
CA GLY A 347 -2.53 15.77 -16.42
C GLY A 347 -3.52 16.03 -15.28
N GLN A 348 -3.99 15.01 -14.57
CA GLN A 348 -4.92 15.14 -13.44
C GLN A 348 -4.17 15.49 -12.14
N ASN A 349 -4.84 16.20 -11.23
CA ASN A 349 -4.31 16.57 -9.93
C ASN A 349 -4.71 15.55 -8.86
N TRP A 350 -3.73 14.81 -8.35
CA TRP A 350 -3.92 13.74 -7.36
C TRP A 350 -3.39 14.12 -5.97
N GLY A 351 -2.67 15.23 -5.85
CA GLY A 351 -2.07 15.67 -4.60
C GLY A 351 -3.08 15.98 -3.51
N ILE A 352 -2.73 15.66 -2.27
CA ILE A 352 -3.51 16.08 -1.09
C ILE A 352 -3.16 17.49 -0.63
N MET A 353 -2.02 18.01 -1.09
CA MET A 353 -1.51 19.34 -0.79
C MET A 353 -1.22 20.12 -2.06
N TYR A 354 -1.25 21.43 -1.95
CA TYR A 354 -0.67 22.34 -2.94
C TYR A 354 0.83 22.48 -2.71
N ASN A 355 1.60 22.89 -3.74
CA ASN A 355 3.05 23.08 -3.66
C ASN A 355 3.47 24.16 -2.64
N ASN A 356 2.54 25.00 -2.19
CA ASN A 356 2.75 25.98 -1.11
C ASN A 356 2.52 25.39 0.30
N MET A 357 2.43 24.07 0.44
CA MET A 357 2.24 23.33 1.70
C MET A 357 0.85 23.50 2.35
N THR A 358 -0.15 24.03 1.64
CA THR A 358 -1.51 24.09 2.16
C THR A 358 -2.30 22.84 1.78
N MET A 359 -3.06 22.31 2.75
CA MET A 359 -3.90 21.14 2.53
C MET A 359 -5.06 21.46 1.59
N LYS A 360 -5.35 20.55 0.64
CA LYS A 360 -6.54 20.66 -0.20
C LYS A 360 -7.82 20.23 0.50
N TYR A 361 -7.70 19.30 1.44
CA TYR A 361 -8.83 18.62 2.08
C TYR A 361 -8.75 18.75 3.60
N LYS A 362 -9.92 18.73 4.25
CA LYS A 362 -10.01 18.66 5.71
C LYS A 362 -10.06 17.20 6.16
N ILE A 363 -8.91 16.56 6.17
CA ILE A 363 -8.75 15.15 6.56
C ILE A 363 -7.75 15.08 7.71
N ASP A 364 -8.12 14.36 8.76
CA ASP A 364 -7.23 14.02 9.84
C ASP A 364 -6.55 12.68 9.51
N PHE A 365 -5.23 12.70 9.34
CA PHE A 365 -4.42 11.51 9.09
C PHE A 365 -3.79 10.97 10.37
N SER A 366 -3.96 11.62 11.53
CA SER A 366 -3.45 11.12 12.80
C SER A 366 -4.18 9.85 13.22
N HIS A 367 -3.50 8.97 13.94
CA HIS A 367 -4.15 7.81 14.56
C HIS A 367 -5.23 8.31 15.51
N SER A 368 -6.48 7.97 15.22
CA SER A 368 -7.60 8.36 16.09
C SER A 368 -7.43 7.69 17.44
N GLU A 369 -7.48 8.47 18.53
CA GLU A 369 -7.60 7.99 19.91
C GLU A 369 -8.77 7.00 20.09
N ARG A 370 -9.69 6.93 19.13
CA ARG A 370 -10.86 6.04 19.15
C ARG A 370 -10.47 4.56 19.09
N VAL A 371 -9.45 4.16 18.34
CA VAL A 371 -9.00 2.74 18.30
C VAL A 371 -8.31 2.39 19.62
N LEU A 372 -7.49 3.30 20.16
CA LEU A 372 -6.87 3.15 21.46
C LEU A 372 -7.91 3.18 22.60
N ARG A 373 -8.94 4.00 22.47
CA ARG A 373 -10.04 4.10 23.44
C ARG A 373 -10.90 2.84 23.44
N ASN A 374 -11.31 2.33 22.28
CA ASN A 374 -12.06 1.09 22.16
C ASN A 374 -11.27 -0.11 22.69
N HIS A 375 -9.97 -0.16 22.41
CA HIS A 375 -9.10 -1.21 22.96
C HIS A 375 -8.95 -1.09 24.47
N LYS A 376 -8.82 0.14 25.00
CA LYS A 376 -8.75 0.39 26.44
C LYS A 376 -10.07 0.04 27.14
N GLU A 377 -11.21 0.44 26.60
CA GLU A 377 -12.54 0.09 27.10
C GLU A 377 -12.78 -1.43 27.04
N LEU A 378 -12.33 -2.12 25.98
CA LEU A 378 -12.42 -3.58 25.88
C LEU A 378 -11.53 -4.26 26.94
N VAL A 379 -10.31 -3.79 27.14
CA VAL A 379 -9.39 -4.30 28.16
C VAL A 379 -9.93 -4.06 29.57
N GLU A 380 -10.49 -2.89 29.85
CA GLU A 380 -11.12 -2.57 31.14
C GLU A 380 -12.36 -3.44 31.38
N MET A 381 -13.19 -3.68 30.36
CA MET A 381 -14.34 -4.56 30.44
C MET A 381 -13.94 -6.02 30.73
N VAL A 382 -12.91 -6.52 30.02
CA VAL A 382 -12.39 -7.89 30.23
C VAL A 382 -11.73 -8.03 31.62
N LEU A 383 -10.99 -7.03 32.08
CA LEU A 383 -10.42 -7.00 33.42
C LEU A 383 -11.54 -6.96 34.52
N GLY A 384 -12.60 -6.20 34.28
CA GLY A 384 -13.76 -6.16 35.15
C GLY A 384 -14.48 -7.51 35.24
N LEU A 385 -14.65 -8.20 34.13
CA LEU A 385 -15.23 -9.55 34.06
C LEU A 385 -14.34 -10.59 34.80
N LEU A 386 -13.03 -10.49 34.61
CA LEU A 386 -12.05 -11.35 35.32
C LEU A 386 -12.10 -11.17 36.85
N LEU A 387 -12.18 -9.92 37.30
CA LEU A 387 -12.31 -9.61 38.73
C LEU A 387 -13.63 -10.12 39.32
N LEU A 388 -14.73 -10.03 38.55
CA LEU A 388 -16.02 -10.59 38.98
C LEU A 388 -15.97 -12.13 39.06
N VAL A 389 -15.40 -12.79 38.06
CA VAL A 389 -15.28 -14.27 38.08
C VAL A 389 -14.35 -14.75 39.19
N THR A 390 -13.24 -14.06 39.45
CA THR A 390 -12.33 -14.39 40.55
C THR A 390 -12.97 -14.12 41.93
N GLY A 391 -13.76 -13.06 42.05
CA GLY A 391 -14.50 -12.74 43.26
C GLY A 391 -15.57 -13.80 43.60
N VAL A 392 -16.31 -14.29 42.61
CA VAL A 392 -17.30 -15.35 42.77
C VAL A 392 -16.64 -16.69 43.13
N LEU A 393 -15.48 -17.00 42.53
CA LEU A 393 -14.70 -18.22 42.81
C LEU A 393 -14.03 -18.22 44.18
N LEU A 394 -13.82 -17.07 44.80
CA LEU A 394 -13.32 -16.93 46.17
C LEU A 394 -14.43 -17.01 47.25
N LEU A 395 -15.68 -16.87 46.83
CA LEU A 395 -16.87 -16.96 47.70
C LEU A 395 -17.52 -18.35 47.67
N LEU A 396 -17.14 -19.22 46.76
CA LEU A 396 -17.48 -20.64 46.67
C LEU A 396 -16.34 -21.51 47.23
#